data_81de8a3e7d15a7ba9db30e6b0a431ad6
#
_entry.id   81de8a3e7d15a7ba9db30e6b0a431ad6
#
_cell.length_a   1.000
_cell.length_b   1.000
_cell.length_c   1.000
_cell.angle_alpha   90.00
_cell.angle_beta   90.00
_cell.angle_gamma   90.00
#
_symmetry.space_group_name_H-M   'P 1'
#
loop_
_entity.id
_entity.type
_entity.pdbx_description
1 polymer ?
#
loop_
_entity_poly.entity_id
_entity_poly.type
_entity_poly.pdbx_seq_one_letter_code
_entity_poly.pdbx_strand_id
1 'polypeptide(L)'
;LHEIYIDGSSRGNPGLSGIGIIASKENKRLFSYREFIGFKTNNQAEYFALKRALQIGNYHTKEIRIKSDSILLVNQRTKKYKIRNIELKNISMEISNLEKLFDVVEYRHVLRTENYDADLQANSAIDDYVKYQKSKVHNGSGEDSELY
;
A
#
# COMPACT_ATOMS: atom_id res chain seq x y z
N LEU A 1 -18.68 6.86 6.19
CA LEU A 1 -17.23 6.73 6.05
C LEU A 1 -16.88 6.04 4.74
N HIS A 2 -15.88 6.54 4.06
CA HIS A 2 -15.24 5.79 2.98
C HIS A 2 -14.43 4.65 3.58
N GLU A 3 -14.51 3.49 2.98
CA GLU A 3 -13.73 2.33 3.40
C GLU A 3 -12.60 2.11 2.42
N ILE A 4 -11.37 1.99 2.92
CA ILE A 4 -10.20 1.83 2.08
C ILE A 4 -9.45 0.58 2.54
N TYR A 5 -9.48 -0.44 1.69
CA TYR A 5 -8.73 -1.68 1.90
C TYR A 5 -7.32 -1.47 1.34
N ILE A 6 -6.33 -1.82 2.12
CA ILE A 6 -4.93 -1.67 1.73
C ILE A 6 -4.18 -2.99 1.86
N ASP A 7 -3.19 -3.16 1.00
CA ASP A 7 -2.25 -4.27 1.11
C ASP A 7 -0.89 -3.86 0.58
N GLY A 8 0.16 -4.34 1.24
CA GLY A 8 1.52 -4.22 0.77
C GLY A 8 2.13 -5.60 0.68
N SER A 9 2.75 -5.90 -0.43
CA SER A 9 3.31 -7.23 -0.70
C SER A 9 4.76 -7.12 -1.11
N SER A 10 5.59 -8.03 -0.60
CA SER A 10 7.00 -8.12 -0.95
C SER A 10 7.33 -9.55 -1.36
N ARG A 11 7.93 -9.72 -2.51
CA ARG A 11 8.40 -11.03 -3.01
C ARG A 11 9.82 -11.27 -2.54
N GLY A 12 9.95 -11.75 -1.33
CA GLY A 12 11.16 -11.78 -0.54
C GLY A 12 11.04 -10.72 0.54
N ASN A 13 11.85 -10.80 1.56
CA ASN A 13 11.74 -9.87 2.69
C ASN A 13 13.15 -9.40 3.10
N PRO A 14 13.73 -8.40 2.39
CA PRO A 14 13.11 -7.55 1.37
C PRO A 14 13.08 -8.20 -0.02
N GLY A 15 12.27 -7.60 -0.90
CA GLY A 15 12.15 -8.02 -2.29
C GLY A 15 11.34 -7.01 -3.09
N LEU A 16 11.07 -7.36 -4.35
CA LEU A 16 10.22 -6.54 -5.21
C LEU A 16 8.86 -6.40 -4.54
N SER A 17 8.38 -5.18 -4.43
CA SER A 17 7.21 -4.87 -3.62
C SER A 17 6.21 -4.02 -4.37
N GLY A 18 4.95 -4.23 -4.02
CA GLY A 18 3.83 -3.48 -4.58
C GLY A 18 2.79 -3.19 -3.53
N ILE A 19 1.96 -2.22 -3.82
CA ILE A 19 0.84 -1.87 -2.97
C ILE A 19 -0.46 -1.95 -3.75
N GLY A 20 -1.54 -2.24 -3.04
CA GLY A 20 -2.88 -2.26 -3.58
C GLY A 20 -3.85 -1.53 -2.66
N ILE A 21 -4.75 -0.80 -3.27
CA ILE A 21 -5.73 0.02 -2.57
C ILE A 21 -7.08 -0.16 -3.24
N ILE A 22 -8.11 -0.46 -2.46
CA ILE A 22 -9.49 -0.56 -2.93
C ILE A 22 -10.33 0.38 -2.09
N ALA A 23 -10.90 1.39 -2.72
CA ALA A 23 -11.78 2.32 -2.04
C ALA A 23 -13.24 1.98 -2.33
N SER A 24 -14.06 2.01 -1.30
CA SER A 24 -15.49 1.79 -1.43
C SER A 24 -16.27 2.67 -0.47
N LYS A 25 -17.54 2.87 -0.78
CA LYS A 25 -18.48 3.56 0.09
C LYS A 25 -19.81 2.86 -0.04
N GLU A 26 -20.40 2.50 1.11
CA GLU A 26 -21.69 1.80 1.14
C GLU A 26 -21.67 0.56 0.25
N ASN A 27 -20.59 -0.21 0.35
CA ASN A 27 -20.37 -1.45 -0.40
C ASN A 27 -20.24 -1.27 -1.92
N LYS A 28 -20.11 -0.05 -2.40
CA LYS A 28 -19.83 0.23 -3.80
C LYS A 28 -18.38 0.60 -3.98
N ARG A 29 -17.69 -0.12 -4.89
CA ARG A 29 -16.33 0.22 -5.23
C ARG A 29 -16.28 1.57 -5.93
N LEU A 30 -15.44 2.47 -5.42
CA LEU A 30 -15.21 3.79 -6.03
C LEU A 30 -14.03 3.73 -7.00
N PHE A 31 -12.93 3.10 -6.57
CA PHE A 31 -11.76 2.92 -7.41
C PHE A 31 -10.83 1.86 -6.85
N SER A 32 -9.92 1.42 -7.68
CA SER A 32 -8.79 0.59 -7.27
C SER A 32 -7.50 1.27 -7.73
N TYR A 33 -6.42 1.00 -7.00
CA TYR A 33 -5.12 1.59 -7.28
C TYR A 33 -4.04 0.57 -6.99
N ARG A 34 -3.01 0.56 -7.81
CA ARG A 34 -1.83 -0.28 -7.56
C ARG A 34 -0.58 0.46 -7.96
N GLU A 35 0.51 0.15 -7.27
CA GLU A 35 1.78 0.82 -7.52
C GLU A 35 2.93 -0.12 -7.16
N PHE A 36 3.91 -0.22 -8.05
CA PHE A 36 5.16 -0.87 -7.75
C PHE A 36 6.02 0.12 -6.94
N ILE A 37 6.55 -0.33 -5.80
CA ILE A 37 7.25 0.56 -4.88
C ILE A 37 8.73 0.22 -4.70
N GLY A 38 9.27 -0.65 -5.55
CA GLY A 38 10.69 -1.00 -5.52
C GLY A 38 10.98 -2.14 -4.56
N PHE A 39 12.14 -2.08 -3.95
CA PHE A 39 12.67 -3.17 -3.12
C PHE A 39 12.46 -2.82 -1.66
N LYS A 40 11.50 -3.47 -1.01
CA LYS A 40 11.08 -3.17 0.37
C LYS A 40 10.87 -4.44 1.17
N THR A 41 10.82 -4.30 2.49
CA THR A 41 10.35 -5.38 3.36
C THR A 41 8.82 -5.43 3.34
N ASN A 42 8.26 -6.53 3.85
CA ASN A 42 6.79 -6.64 3.98
C ASN A 42 6.22 -5.50 4.82
N ASN A 43 6.83 -5.21 5.97
CA ASN A 43 6.33 -4.15 6.84
C ASN A 43 6.43 -2.77 6.19
N GLN A 44 7.52 -2.50 5.48
CA GLN A 44 7.66 -1.24 4.73
C GLN A 44 6.58 -1.13 3.65
N ALA A 45 6.29 -2.21 2.93
CA ALA A 45 5.27 -2.22 1.90
C ALA A 45 3.89 -1.93 2.49
N GLU A 46 3.56 -2.52 3.64
CA GLU A 46 2.30 -2.27 4.32
C GLU A 46 2.15 -0.81 4.73
N TYR A 47 3.21 -0.24 5.30
CA TYR A 47 3.19 1.17 5.69
C TYR A 47 3.12 2.09 4.48
N PHE A 48 3.76 1.71 3.39
CA PHE A 48 3.70 2.48 2.16
C PHE A 48 2.29 2.49 1.58
N ALA A 49 1.60 1.34 1.64
CA ALA A 49 0.20 1.25 1.22
C ALA A 49 -0.67 2.19 2.04
N LEU A 50 -0.48 2.24 3.35
CA LEU A 50 -1.22 3.14 4.22
C LEU A 50 -0.95 4.60 3.87
N LYS A 51 0.31 4.96 3.72
CA LYS A 51 0.67 6.33 3.36
C LYS A 51 -0.01 6.76 2.06
N ARG A 52 0.07 5.92 1.04
CA ARG A 52 -0.53 6.23 -0.26
C ARG A 52 -2.05 6.32 -0.17
N ALA A 53 -2.67 5.43 0.61
CA ALA A 53 -4.12 5.46 0.82
C ALA A 53 -4.58 6.76 1.46
N LEU A 54 -3.84 7.27 2.43
CA LEU A 54 -4.16 8.54 3.07
C LEU A 54 -3.97 9.71 2.10
N GLN A 55 -2.91 9.69 1.31
CA GLN A 55 -2.67 10.72 0.30
C GLN A 55 -3.80 10.78 -0.72
N ILE A 56 -4.19 9.64 -1.26
CA ILE A 56 -5.26 9.56 -2.24
C ILE A 56 -6.61 9.88 -1.60
N GLY A 57 -6.86 9.28 -0.43
CA GLY A 57 -8.14 9.47 0.29
C GLY A 57 -8.44 10.92 0.60
N ASN A 58 -7.41 11.71 0.88
CA ASN A 58 -7.58 13.12 1.21
C ASN A 58 -8.20 13.93 0.06
N TYR A 59 -8.10 13.45 -1.17
CA TYR A 59 -8.75 14.10 -2.32
C TYR A 59 -10.24 13.79 -2.39
N HIS A 60 -10.71 12.78 -1.67
CA HIS A 60 -12.07 12.27 -1.82
C HIS A 60 -12.94 12.50 -0.59
N THR A 61 -12.36 12.49 0.59
CA THR A 61 -13.14 12.53 1.82
C THR A 61 -12.31 13.02 3.00
N LYS A 62 -13.01 13.45 4.06
CA LYS A 62 -12.40 13.77 5.34
C LYS A 62 -12.65 12.71 6.40
N GLU A 63 -13.38 11.65 6.06
CA GLU A 63 -13.69 10.57 7.00
C GLU A 63 -13.44 9.22 6.35
N ILE A 64 -12.46 8.49 6.85
CA ILE A 64 -12.08 7.21 6.28
C ILE A 64 -11.91 6.13 7.33
N ARG A 65 -12.12 4.90 6.88
CA ARG A 65 -11.80 3.71 7.64
C ARG A 65 -10.83 2.88 6.83
N ILE A 66 -9.64 2.71 7.37
CA ILE A 66 -8.59 1.90 6.75
C ILE A 66 -8.78 0.46 7.21
N LYS A 67 -8.80 -0.45 6.25
CA LYS A 67 -8.90 -1.89 6.51
C LYS A 67 -7.65 -2.58 6.02
N SER A 68 -7.01 -3.34 6.90
CA SER A 68 -5.75 -4.03 6.62
C SER A 68 -5.76 -5.41 7.25
N ASP A 69 -5.13 -6.37 6.57
CA ASP A 69 -4.93 -7.69 7.16
C ASP A 69 -3.63 -7.79 7.97
N SER A 70 -2.86 -6.72 8.05
CA SER A 70 -1.68 -6.64 8.90
C SER A 70 -2.08 -6.22 10.31
N ILE A 71 -2.14 -7.20 11.21
CA ILE A 71 -2.47 -6.92 12.61
C ILE A 71 -1.42 -6.04 13.26
N LEU A 72 -0.15 -6.20 12.85
CA LEU A 72 0.94 -5.37 13.36
C LEU A 72 0.71 -3.90 13.02
N LEU A 73 0.41 -3.60 11.77
CA LEU A 73 0.16 -2.24 11.33
C LEU A 73 -1.03 -1.63 12.09
N VAL A 74 -2.14 -2.34 12.13
CA VAL A 74 -3.34 -1.85 12.82
C VAL A 74 -3.05 -1.57 14.29
N ASN A 75 -2.36 -2.49 14.96
CA ASN A 75 -2.03 -2.31 16.38
C ASN A 75 -1.03 -1.17 16.61
N GLN A 76 -0.08 -0.97 15.72
CA GLN A 76 0.84 0.16 15.81
C GLN A 76 0.13 1.48 15.60
N ARG A 77 -0.80 1.56 14.64
CA ARG A 77 -1.56 2.79 14.40
C ARG A 77 -2.56 3.10 15.49
N THR A 78 -3.09 2.08 16.15
CA THR A 78 -3.96 2.28 17.32
C THR A 78 -3.15 2.38 18.62
N LYS A 79 -1.82 2.45 18.54
CA LYS A 79 -0.89 2.69 19.63
C LYS A 79 -0.80 1.54 20.65
N LYS A 80 -1.15 0.34 20.25
CA LYS A 80 -1.00 -0.83 21.11
C LYS A 80 0.42 -1.39 21.09
N TYR A 81 1.14 -1.27 19.98
CA TYR A 81 2.51 -1.75 19.81
C TYR A 81 3.43 -0.60 19.49
N LYS A 82 4.64 -0.64 20.03
CA LYS A 82 5.67 0.33 19.73
C LYS A 82 6.34 0.01 18.37
N ILE A 83 6.76 1.04 17.68
CA ILE A 83 7.56 0.92 16.47
C ILE A 83 9.01 1.13 16.87
N ARG A 84 9.86 0.13 16.61
CA ARG A 84 11.29 0.17 16.99
C ARG A 84 12.18 0.43 15.80
N ASN A 85 11.79 -0.02 14.62
CA ASN A 85 12.57 0.18 13.40
C ASN A 85 12.55 1.65 13.00
N ILE A 86 13.73 2.22 12.74
CA ILE A 86 13.85 3.64 12.46
C ILE A 86 13.15 4.05 11.14
N GLU A 87 13.22 3.20 10.14
CA GLU A 87 12.59 3.51 8.85
C GLU A 87 11.07 3.51 9.00
N LEU A 88 10.52 2.57 9.76
CA LEU A 88 9.08 2.52 10.02
C LEU A 88 8.66 3.71 10.90
N LYS A 89 9.50 4.15 11.83
CA LYS A 89 9.22 5.35 12.63
C LYS A 89 9.09 6.58 11.75
N ASN A 90 9.98 6.73 10.79
CA ASN A 90 9.97 7.90 9.90
C ASN A 90 8.70 7.93 9.05
N ILE A 91 8.33 6.82 8.44
CA ILE A 91 7.10 6.76 7.64
C ILE A 91 5.87 6.90 8.53
N SER A 92 5.92 6.38 9.75
CA SER A 92 4.83 6.54 10.71
C SER A 92 4.60 8.01 11.08
N MET A 93 5.67 8.80 11.17
CA MET A 93 5.54 10.24 11.41
C MET A 93 4.87 10.94 10.23
N GLU A 94 5.24 10.57 9.00
CA GLU A 94 4.58 11.10 7.81
C GLU A 94 3.09 10.74 7.80
N ILE A 95 2.78 9.51 8.17
CA ILE A 95 1.40 9.04 8.26
C ILE A 95 0.63 9.83 9.32
N SER A 96 1.23 10.08 10.47
CA SER A 96 0.59 10.88 11.52
C SER A 96 0.25 12.29 11.02
N ASN A 97 1.13 12.88 10.22
CA ASN A 97 0.85 14.19 9.63
C ASN A 97 -0.29 14.12 8.61
N LEU A 98 -0.34 13.05 7.83
CA LEU A 98 -1.43 12.85 6.88
C LEU A 98 -2.77 12.62 7.59
N GLU A 99 -2.76 11.89 8.70
CA GLU A 99 -3.97 11.66 9.49
C GLU A 99 -4.61 12.96 9.96
N LYS A 100 -3.81 13.98 10.22
CA LYS A 100 -4.30 15.29 10.66
C LYS A 100 -5.12 16.02 9.62
N LEU A 101 -5.05 15.60 8.36
CA LEU A 101 -5.83 16.20 7.28
C LEU A 101 -7.28 15.69 7.26
N PHE A 102 -7.58 14.69 8.08
CA PHE A 102 -8.90 14.07 8.15
C PHE A 102 -9.59 14.43 9.46
N ASP A 103 -10.92 14.46 9.41
CA ASP A 103 -11.73 14.60 10.62
C ASP A 103 -11.83 13.27 11.36
N VAL A 104 -11.89 12.17 10.62
CA VAL A 104 -11.96 10.82 11.19
C VAL A 104 -11.05 9.88 10.39
N VAL A 105 -10.18 9.18 11.10
CA VAL A 105 -9.42 8.05 10.56
C VAL A 105 -9.60 6.88 11.51
N GLU A 106 -10.25 5.83 11.04
CA GLU A 106 -10.39 4.59 11.80
C GLU A 106 -9.55 3.50 11.17
N TYR A 107 -9.09 2.57 11.98
CA TYR A 107 -8.33 1.41 11.53
C TYR A 107 -9.05 0.15 11.94
N ARG A 108 -9.20 -0.77 11.01
CA ARG A 108 -9.81 -2.07 11.25
C ARG A 108 -8.95 -3.19 10.70
N HIS A 109 -8.73 -4.20 11.53
CA HIS A 109 -8.12 -5.43 11.06
C HIS A 109 -9.18 -6.26 10.35
N VAL A 110 -8.84 -6.80 9.19
CA VAL A 110 -9.69 -7.72 8.44
C VAL A 110 -8.92 -9.00 8.16
N LEU A 111 -9.64 -10.07 7.87
CA LEU A 111 -9.01 -11.32 7.48
C LEU A 111 -8.42 -11.19 6.07
N ARG A 112 -7.41 -11.99 5.78
CA ARG A 112 -6.78 -11.99 4.46
C ARG A 112 -7.78 -12.26 3.35
N THR A 113 -8.74 -13.16 3.58
CA THR A 113 -9.79 -13.47 2.61
C THR A 113 -10.69 -12.28 2.31
N GLU A 114 -10.87 -11.39 3.28
CA GLU A 114 -11.66 -10.17 3.09
C GLU A 114 -10.85 -9.08 2.36
N ASN A 115 -9.53 -9.22 2.33
CA ASN A 115 -8.63 -8.25 1.72
C ASN A 115 -8.10 -8.71 0.35
N TYR A 116 -8.76 -9.68 -0.25
CA TYR A 116 -8.30 -10.33 -1.47
C TYR A 116 -8.07 -9.34 -2.62
N ASP A 117 -8.97 -8.38 -2.81
CA ASP A 117 -8.86 -7.46 -3.94
C ASP A 117 -7.67 -6.52 -3.80
N ALA A 118 -7.38 -6.05 -2.58
CA ALA A 118 -6.19 -5.22 -2.34
C ALA A 118 -4.91 -6.04 -2.53
N ASP A 119 -4.90 -7.28 -2.05
CA ASP A 119 -3.78 -8.19 -2.25
C ASP A 119 -3.53 -8.43 -3.74
N LEU A 120 -4.59 -8.67 -4.50
CA LEU A 120 -4.50 -8.87 -5.95
C LEU A 120 -3.88 -7.65 -6.63
N GLN A 121 -4.27 -6.44 -6.25
CA GLN A 121 -3.70 -5.23 -6.81
C GLN A 121 -2.21 -5.09 -6.47
N ALA A 122 -1.83 -5.37 -5.23
CA ALA A 122 -0.42 -5.30 -4.82
C ALA A 122 0.44 -6.27 -5.64
N ASN A 123 -0.03 -7.50 -5.80
CA ASN A 123 0.68 -8.52 -6.57
C ASN A 123 0.70 -8.20 -8.06
N SER A 124 -0.40 -7.67 -8.58
CA SER A 124 -0.47 -7.26 -9.98
C SER A 124 0.52 -6.15 -10.30
N ALA A 125 0.74 -5.24 -9.36
CA ALA A 125 1.75 -4.19 -9.54
C ALA A 125 3.14 -4.78 -9.73
N ILE A 126 3.47 -5.80 -8.95
CA ILE A 126 4.77 -6.48 -9.09
C ILE A 126 4.82 -7.26 -10.41
N ASP A 127 3.76 -7.97 -10.74
CA ASP A 127 3.67 -8.72 -11.99
C ASP A 127 3.85 -7.81 -13.20
N ASP A 128 3.20 -6.65 -13.19
CA ASP A 128 3.31 -5.68 -14.27
C ASP A 128 4.75 -5.20 -14.42
N TYR A 129 5.42 -4.92 -13.31
CA TYR A 129 6.81 -4.50 -13.32
C TYR A 129 7.72 -5.59 -13.89
N VAL A 130 7.57 -6.83 -13.43
CA VAL A 130 8.36 -7.96 -13.89
C VAL A 130 8.14 -8.18 -15.39
N LYS A 131 6.89 -8.12 -15.83
CA LYS A 131 6.53 -8.27 -17.24
C LYS A 131 7.14 -7.15 -18.08
N TYR A 132 7.10 -5.92 -17.59
CA TYR A 132 7.72 -4.77 -18.27
C TYR A 132 9.22 -4.98 -18.41
N GLN A 133 9.91 -5.43 -17.36
CA GLN A 133 11.34 -5.67 -17.41
C GLN A 133 11.69 -6.79 -18.39
N LYS A 134 10.92 -7.86 -18.44
CA LYS A 134 11.13 -8.94 -19.41
C LYS A 134 10.93 -8.46 -20.84
N SER A 135 9.90 -7.69 -21.09
CA SER A 135 9.64 -7.12 -22.41
C SER A 135 10.78 -6.22 -22.86
N LYS A 136 11.27 -5.38 -21.96
CA LYS A 136 12.38 -4.46 -22.21
C LYS A 136 13.65 -5.21 -22.53
N VAL A 137 13.98 -6.24 -21.77
CA VAL A 137 15.17 -7.06 -22.02
C VAL A 137 15.05 -7.81 -23.34
N HIS A 138 13.86 -8.34 -23.62
CA HIS A 138 13.59 -9.11 -24.83
C HIS A 138 13.69 -8.27 -26.10
N ASN A 139 13.16 -7.04 -26.06
CA ASN A 139 13.25 -6.10 -27.17
C ASN A 139 14.57 -5.37 -27.16
N GLY A 140 15.37 -5.65 -26.19
CA GLY A 140 16.39 -4.75 -25.79
C GLY A 140 17.68 -5.00 -26.40
N SER A 141 17.83 -5.56 -27.45
CA SER A 141 19.06 -5.34 -28.12
C SER A 141 19.60 -3.99 -27.62
N GLY A 142 20.76 -3.78 -27.59
CA GLY A 142 21.45 -2.68 -26.97
C GLY A 142 20.84 -1.28 -27.03
N GLU A 143 20.02 -1.00 -27.96
CA GLU A 143 19.45 0.34 -28.09
C GLU A 143 18.58 0.75 -26.89
N ASP A 144 18.01 -0.20 -26.21
CA ASP A 144 17.16 0.13 -25.08
C ASP A 144 17.92 0.69 -23.91
N SER A 145 19.13 0.23 -23.72
CA SER A 145 19.94 0.70 -22.62
C SER A 145 20.27 2.18 -22.73
N GLU A 146 20.19 2.72 -23.92
CA GLU A 146 20.49 4.12 -24.15
C GLU A 146 19.39 5.06 -23.71
N LEU A 147 18.22 4.53 -23.49
CA LEU A 147 17.06 5.32 -23.14
C LEU A 147 17.01 5.65 -21.65
N TYR A 148 17.93 5.10 -20.92
CA TYR A 148 17.90 5.17 -19.45
C TYR A 148 19.20 5.76 -18.83
#